data_a26cf2823269ecd38341c6099ecffe77
#
_entry.id   a26cf2823269ecd38341c6099ecffe77
#
_cell.length_a   1.000
_cell.length_b   1.000
_cell.length_c   1.000
_cell.angle_alpha   90.00
_cell.angle_beta   90.00
_cell.angle_gamma   90.00
#
_symmetry.space_group_name_H-M   'P 1'
#
loop_
_entity.id
_entity.type
_entity.pdbx_description
1 polymer ?
#
loop_
_entity_poly.entity_id
_entity_poly.type
_entity_poly.pdbx_seq_one_letter_code
_entity_poly.pdbx_strand_id
1 'polypeptide(L)'
;KSKQLVFSNSHNDAEFLASNVESMNEKIRIQIHRGGLEQKDRKLYESQMKEGELDILSCTPTLELGIDIGNVDVVISAFKNEYDSFIQRIGRAGRKGQKSYAICVFDPEDAACHYFARNIPDYLNQNHHVEINKENSIISEKHTVSIGMEKHAALESDKSKFFDFANSINLRGASGEIAIFHNTKKIGTRDTPIGYYQLHQNGIYHFNKENYQVKSIVKTENGANAFLEKSNEIHKRTIPIVKTSLMQVTEKESIKKEINSHKKKLSLRYGLIKMDRTITGYLKGNYNDTSDKFETFDGKTISNWNNFSWSSKHYCTSITIPNEFISKINGDIKNSFTSDSKIHTITHVLVNASKILTKSESNDIDAYYENGIIHLFDNTSDGYNGCSKIIYENFEEVMKTCFDLISECNCKDESNTDQETVSEEWGGCPKCTFTTNYCQTKNKNLSKKSALD
;
A
#
# COMPACT_ATOMS: atom_id res chain seq x y z
N LYS A 1 -10.67 -30.58 15.37
CA LYS A 1 -10.18 -29.19 15.42
C LYS A 1 -10.35 -28.60 14.02
N SER A 2 -10.85 -27.37 13.94
CA SER A 2 -11.02 -26.62 12.70
C SER A 2 -9.66 -26.06 12.23
N LYS A 3 -9.35 -26.23 10.95
CA LYS A 3 -8.17 -25.64 10.30
C LYS A 3 -8.53 -24.30 9.69
N GLN A 4 -7.76 -23.25 9.99
CA GLN A 4 -8.08 -21.90 9.59
C GLN A 4 -6.92 -21.23 8.85
N LEU A 5 -7.23 -20.51 7.78
CA LEU A 5 -6.32 -19.56 7.13
C LEU A 5 -6.77 -18.15 7.42
N VAL A 6 -5.82 -17.29 7.81
CA VAL A 6 -6.10 -15.88 8.01
C VAL A 6 -5.22 -15.07 7.07
N PHE A 7 -5.85 -14.48 6.04
CA PHE A 7 -5.18 -13.65 5.07
C PHE A 7 -5.15 -12.19 5.51
N SER A 8 -3.95 -11.66 5.68
CA SER A 8 -3.67 -10.26 5.92
C SER A 8 -3.14 -9.57 4.67
N ASN A 9 -3.38 -8.26 4.53
CA ASN A 9 -2.90 -7.48 3.39
C ASN A 9 -1.45 -6.99 3.58
N SER A 10 -0.93 -7.04 4.80
CA SER A 10 0.45 -6.68 5.10
C SER A 10 1.19 -7.76 5.88
N HIS A 11 2.52 -7.74 5.77
CA HIS A 11 3.39 -8.63 6.57
C HIS A 11 3.26 -8.34 8.06
N ASN A 12 3.18 -7.06 8.43
CA ASN A 12 3.10 -6.66 9.84
C ASN A 12 1.78 -7.13 10.47
N ASP A 13 0.66 -7.06 9.74
CA ASP A 13 -0.62 -7.54 10.24
C ASP A 13 -0.62 -9.06 10.45
N ALA A 14 0.01 -9.81 9.52
CA ALA A 14 0.12 -11.26 9.66
C ALA A 14 0.97 -11.67 10.88
N GLU A 15 2.08 -10.97 11.11
CA GLU A 15 2.96 -11.17 12.27
C GLU A 15 2.27 -10.79 13.58
N PHE A 16 1.65 -9.61 13.62
CA PHE A 16 0.96 -9.09 14.80
C PHE A 16 -0.21 -9.99 15.20
N LEU A 17 -1.03 -10.44 14.24
CA LEU A 17 -2.12 -11.37 14.49
C LEU A 17 -1.61 -12.67 15.11
N ALA A 18 -0.56 -13.25 14.55
CA ALA A 18 -0.01 -14.51 15.08
C ALA A 18 0.51 -14.36 16.50
N SER A 19 1.25 -13.28 16.79
CA SER A 19 1.76 -13.00 18.14
C SER A 19 0.64 -12.77 19.16
N ASN A 20 -0.42 -12.05 18.77
CA ASN A 20 -1.55 -11.81 19.66
C ASN A 20 -2.36 -13.08 19.95
N VAL A 21 -2.66 -13.88 18.94
CA VAL A 21 -3.41 -15.14 19.13
C VAL A 21 -2.66 -16.06 20.05
N GLU A 22 -1.35 -16.20 19.88
CA GLU A 22 -0.49 -17.01 20.74
C GLU A 22 -0.46 -16.50 22.19
N SER A 23 -0.37 -15.18 22.39
CA SER A 23 -0.41 -14.56 23.72
C SER A 23 -1.76 -14.71 24.44
N MET A 24 -2.86 -14.70 23.68
CA MET A 24 -4.22 -14.88 24.23
C MET A 24 -4.50 -16.33 24.63
N ASN A 25 -3.95 -17.28 23.90
CA ASN A 25 -4.17 -18.70 24.16
C ASN A 25 -3.05 -19.58 23.61
N GLU A 26 -2.12 -19.95 24.47
CA GLU A 26 -0.96 -20.81 24.14
C GLU A 26 -1.36 -22.20 23.61
N LYS A 27 -2.60 -22.64 23.78
CA LYS A 27 -3.10 -23.93 23.24
C LYS A 27 -3.39 -23.88 21.75
N ILE A 28 -3.48 -22.68 21.15
CA ILE A 28 -3.70 -22.48 19.71
C ILE A 28 -2.33 -22.54 19.02
N ARG A 29 -2.19 -23.48 18.11
CA ARG A 29 -0.98 -23.67 17.33
C ARG A 29 -1.07 -22.82 16.07
N ILE A 30 -0.39 -21.68 16.08
CA ILE A 30 -0.39 -20.71 14.98
C ILE A 30 1.02 -20.48 14.44
N GLN A 31 1.14 -20.39 13.12
CA GLN A 31 2.36 -20.00 12.41
C GLN A 31 2.07 -18.94 11.35
N ILE A 32 3.14 -18.41 10.77
CA ILE A 32 3.09 -17.31 9.79
C ILE A 32 3.62 -17.81 8.46
N HIS A 33 2.91 -17.49 7.36
CA HIS A 33 3.37 -17.79 6.01
C HIS A 33 3.38 -16.53 5.15
N ARG A 34 4.57 -16.02 4.85
CA ARG A 34 4.74 -14.79 4.08
C ARG A 34 6.01 -14.78 3.24
N GLY A 35 6.09 -13.87 2.30
CA GLY A 35 7.34 -13.58 1.60
C GLY A 35 8.43 -13.10 2.54
N GLY A 36 9.69 -13.36 2.20
CA GLY A 36 10.85 -12.99 3.02
C GLY A 36 11.19 -13.95 4.16
N LEU A 37 10.37 -14.97 4.45
CA LEU A 37 10.76 -16.12 5.25
C LEU A 37 11.63 -17.09 4.45
N GLU A 38 12.52 -17.81 5.11
CA GLU A 38 13.32 -18.86 4.48
C GLU A 38 12.40 -19.93 3.87
N GLN A 39 12.78 -20.45 2.70
CA GLN A 39 11.98 -21.46 2.01
C GLN A 39 11.72 -22.72 2.83
N LYS A 40 12.71 -23.12 3.64
CA LYS A 40 12.58 -24.27 4.54
C LYS A 40 11.47 -24.08 5.58
N ASP A 41 11.36 -22.87 6.16
CA ASP A 41 10.36 -22.57 7.19
C ASP A 41 8.96 -22.53 6.57
N ARG A 42 8.82 -21.94 5.38
CA ARG A 42 7.55 -21.94 4.64
C ARG A 42 7.05 -23.36 4.36
N LYS A 43 7.92 -24.22 3.82
CA LYS A 43 7.59 -25.64 3.57
C LYS A 43 7.25 -26.42 4.81
N LEU A 44 7.93 -26.14 5.93
CA LEU A 44 7.62 -26.76 7.21
C LEU A 44 6.20 -26.40 7.68
N TYR A 45 5.83 -25.11 7.65
CA TYR A 45 4.51 -24.65 8.06
C TYR A 45 3.39 -25.13 7.14
N GLU A 46 3.66 -25.23 5.84
CA GLU A 46 2.75 -25.86 4.88
C GLU A 46 2.47 -27.34 5.20
N SER A 47 3.52 -28.12 5.52
CA SER A 47 3.41 -29.53 5.92
C SER A 47 2.64 -29.66 7.23
N GLN A 48 3.01 -28.89 8.25
CA GLN A 48 2.34 -28.89 9.56
C GLN A 48 0.84 -28.55 9.43
N MET A 49 0.49 -27.59 8.58
CA MET A 49 -0.92 -27.25 8.29
C MET A 49 -1.64 -28.40 7.61
N LYS A 50 -1.01 -29.03 6.63
CA LYS A 50 -1.55 -30.18 5.91
C LYS A 50 -1.80 -31.37 6.83
N GLU A 51 -0.86 -31.68 7.71
CA GLU A 51 -0.90 -32.81 8.64
C GLU A 51 -1.80 -32.54 9.87
N GLY A 52 -2.25 -31.31 10.08
CA GLY A 52 -3.12 -30.93 11.21
C GLY A 52 -2.38 -30.67 12.50
N GLU A 53 -1.09 -30.41 12.40
CA GLU A 53 -0.26 -29.95 13.51
C GLU A 53 -0.47 -28.48 13.85
N LEU A 54 -1.01 -27.68 12.91
CA LEU A 54 -1.43 -26.29 13.12
C LEU A 54 -2.95 -26.18 13.14
N ASP A 55 -3.44 -25.25 13.95
CA ASP A 55 -4.84 -24.84 14.00
C ASP A 55 -5.08 -23.61 13.09
N ILE A 56 -4.12 -22.69 13.07
CA ILE A 56 -4.19 -21.44 12.27
C ILE A 56 -2.88 -21.24 11.51
N LEU A 57 -3.00 -20.77 10.25
CA LEU A 57 -1.89 -20.24 9.48
C LEU A 57 -2.21 -18.80 9.08
N SER A 58 -1.51 -17.83 9.70
CA SER A 58 -1.58 -16.41 9.36
C SER A 58 -0.72 -16.15 8.12
N CYS A 59 -1.30 -15.61 7.07
CA CYS A 59 -0.60 -15.51 5.79
C CYS A 59 -0.86 -14.19 5.05
N THR A 60 0.07 -13.89 4.17
CA THR A 60 -0.08 -12.86 3.13
C THR A 60 -0.46 -13.53 1.81
N PRO A 61 -0.59 -12.83 0.66
CA PRO A 61 -0.96 -13.43 -0.64
C PRO A 61 -0.14 -14.65 -1.09
N THR A 62 0.91 -15.01 -0.37
CA THR A 62 1.74 -16.19 -0.70
C THR A 62 0.99 -17.52 -0.77
N LEU A 63 -0.19 -17.62 -0.15
CA LEU A 63 -1.04 -18.81 -0.18
C LEU A 63 -2.30 -18.64 -1.06
N GLU A 64 -2.42 -17.57 -1.81
CA GLU A 64 -3.53 -17.36 -2.76
C GLU A 64 -3.44 -18.34 -3.94
N LEU A 65 -2.24 -18.66 -4.39
CA LEU A 65 -2.02 -19.47 -5.61
C LEU A 65 -1.27 -20.77 -5.33
N GLY A 66 -1.77 -21.85 -5.92
CA GLY A 66 -1.01 -23.05 -6.29
C GLY A 66 -0.51 -23.98 -5.19
N ILE A 67 -0.60 -23.65 -3.90
CA ILE A 67 -0.06 -24.45 -2.82
C ILE A 67 -1.14 -25.36 -2.20
N ASP A 68 -0.81 -26.65 -2.06
CA ASP A 68 -1.67 -27.63 -1.38
C ASP A 68 -1.36 -27.67 0.13
N ILE A 69 -2.20 -27.00 0.89
CA ILE A 69 -2.15 -26.94 2.36
C ILE A 69 -3.16 -27.87 3.04
N GLY A 70 -3.77 -28.77 2.27
CA GLY A 70 -4.76 -29.73 2.76
C GLY A 70 -6.15 -29.11 2.93
N ASN A 71 -6.96 -29.73 3.79
CA ASN A 71 -8.31 -29.26 4.07
C ASN A 71 -8.30 -28.06 5.00
N VAL A 72 -8.95 -26.99 4.56
CA VAL A 72 -9.21 -25.78 5.34
C VAL A 72 -10.71 -25.66 5.58
N ASP A 73 -11.11 -25.44 6.81
CA ASP A 73 -12.51 -25.31 7.20
C ASP A 73 -12.98 -23.86 7.21
N VAL A 74 -12.09 -22.94 7.56
CA VAL A 74 -12.40 -21.51 7.66
C VAL A 74 -11.30 -20.70 6.98
N VAL A 75 -11.70 -19.77 6.13
CA VAL A 75 -10.85 -18.68 5.63
C VAL A 75 -11.36 -17.37 6.20
N ILE A 76 -10.48 -16.65 6.88
CA ILE A 76 -10.72 -15.26 7.29
C ILE A 76 -9.82 -14.39 6.42
N SER A 77 -10.39 -13.44 5.72
CA SER A 77 -9.62 -12.56 4.83
C SER A 77 -9.86 -11.09 5.15
N ALA A 78 -8.78 -10.33 5.33
CA ALA A 78 -8.87 -8.89 5.15
C ALA A 78 -9.42 -8.60 3.75
N PHE A 79 -10.30 -7.63 3.66
CA PHE A 79 -10.97 -7.28 2.41
C PHE A 79 -9.95 -6.91 1.32
N LYS A 80 -10.27 -7.30 0.09
CA LYS A 80 -9.53 -6.97 -1.12
C LYS A 80 -10.46 -6.26 -2.09
N ASN A 81 -10.02 -5.14 -2.62
CA ASN A 81 -10.78 -4.44 -3.65
C ASN A 81 -10.86 -5.27 -4.95
N GLU A 82 -9.80 -6.01 -5.23
CA GLU A 82 -9.70 -6.91 -6.36
C GLU A 82 -10.44 -8.23 -6.08
N TYR A 83 -11.54 -8.45 -6.80
CA TYR A 83 -12.40 -9.62 -6.61
C TYR A 83 -11.70 -10.96 -6.85
N ASP A 84 -10.81 -11.05 -7.84
CA ASP A 84 -10.10 -12.30 -8.15
C ASP A 84 -9.21 -12.77 -6.99
N SER A 85 -8.46 -11.86 -6.38
CA SER A 85 -7.69 -12.15 -5.17
C SER A 85 -8.58 -12.67 -4.05
N PHE A 86 -9.74 -12.03 -3.84
CA PHE A 86 -10.69 -12.47 -2.84
C PHE A 86 -11.20 -13.90 -3.11
N ILE A 87 -11.62 -14.19 -4.34
CA ILE A 87 -12.08 -15.54 -4.75
C ILE A 87 -10.97 -16.58 -4.59
N GLN A 88 -9.74 -16.25 -4.92
CA GLN A 88 -8.61 -17.16 -4.74
C GLN A 88 -8.35 -17.48 -3.26
N ARG A 89 -8.51 -16.50 -2.37
CA ARG A 89 -8.39 -16.71 -0.91
C ARG A 89 -9.50 -17.60 -0.38
N ILE A 90 -10.76 -17.26 -0.62
CA ILE A 90 -11.89 -18.05 -0.12
C ILE A 90 -11.94 -19.45 -0.74
N GLY A 91 -11.48 -19.60 -1.98
CA GLY A 91 -11.33 -20.88 -2.66
C GLY A 91 -10.29 -21.82 -2.04
N ARG A 92 -9.59 -21.42 -0.96
CA ARG A 92 -8.75 -22.30 -0.16
C ARG A 92 -9.58 -23.18 0.78
N ALA A 93 -10.78 -22.77 1.17
CA ALA A 93 -11.67 -23.54 2.02
C ALA A 93 -12.57 -24.50 1.20
N GLY A 94 -12.98 -25.61 1.80
CA GLY A 94 -14.00 -26.49 1.24
C GLY A 94 -13.57 -27.34 0.03
N ARG A 95 -12.31 -27.46 -0.28
CA ARG A 95 -11.81 -28.16 -1.50
C ARG A 95 -12.20 -29.62 -1.64
N LYS A 96 -12.54 -30.30 -0.55
CA LYS A 96 -12.97 -31.71 -0.55
C LYS A 96 -14.49 -31.86 -0.41
N GLY A 97 -15.25 -30.78 -0.66
CA GLY A 97 -16.70 -30.79 -0.56
C GLY A 97 -17.27 -30.70 0.85
N GLN A 98 -16.40 -30.51 1.88
CA GLN A 98 -16.86 -30.26 3.24
C GLN A 98 -17.48 -28.86 3.38
N LYS A 99 -18.39 -28.71 4.33
CA LYS A 99 -18.92 -27.39 4.72
C LYS A 99 -17.77 -26.52 5.24
N SER A 100 -17.65 -25.33 4.70
CA SER A 100 -16.60 -24.36 5.04
C SER A 100 -17.17 -22.96 5.20
N TYR A 101 -16.40 -22.09 5.81
CA TYR A 101 -16.79 -20.69 6.04
C TYR A 101 -15.73 -19.76 5.45
N ALA A 102 -16.19 -18.69 4.83
CA ALA A 102 -15.39 -17.56 4.41
C ALA A 102 -15.87 -16.31 5.15
N ILE A 103 -14.96 -15.64 5.85
CA ILE A 103 -15.25 -14.43 6.62
C ILE A 103 -14.39 -13.31 6.03
N CYS A 104 -15.05 -12.22 5.61
CA CYS A 104 -14.39 -11.04 5.12
C CYS A 104 -14.39 -9.94 6.18
N VAL A 105 -13.21 -9.36 6.44
CA VAL A 105 -13.02 -8.28 7.42
C VAL A 105 -12.71 -6.99 6.66
N PHE A 106 -13.60 -6.02 6.77
CA PHE A 106 -13.44 -4.70 6.15
C PHE A 106 -12.67 -3.75 7.05
N ASP A 107 -11.84 -2.89 6.44
CA ASP A 107 -11.16 -1.82 7.16
C ASP A 107 -12.15 -0.68 7.44
N PRO A 108 -12.38 -0.32 8.71
CA PRO A 108 -13.32 0.73 9.07
C PRO A 108 -12.82 2.15 8.74
N GLU A 109 -11.53 2.31 8.43
CA GLU A 109 -10.91 3.61 8.12
C GLU A 109 -10.65 3.80 6.60
N ASP A 110 -11.19 2.94 5.73
CA ASP A 110 -11.05 3.05 4.28
C ASP A 110 -12.40 3.26 3.59
N ALA A 111 -12.57 4.41 2.93
CA ALA A 111 -13.82 4.74 2.26
C ALA A 111 -14.12 3.81 1.06
N ALA A 112 -13.11 3.26 0.38
CA ALA A 112 -13.30 2.28 -0.68
C ALA A 112 -13.86 0.96 -0.11
N CYS A 113 -13.35 0.51 1.04
CA CYS A 113 -13.93 -0.64 1.76
C CYS A 113 -15.40 -0.41 2.13
N HIS A 114 -15.74 0.79 2.63
CA HIS A 114 -17.12 1.15 2.93
C HIS A 114 -18.01 1.19 1.70
N TYR A 115 -17.50 1.64 0.55
CA TYR A 115 -18.22 1.63 -0.71
C TYR A 115 -18.57 0.19 -1.11
N PHE A 116 -17.59 -0.70 -1.19
CA PHE A 116 -17.80 -2.10 -1.58
C PHE A 116 -18.67 -2.87 -0.58
N ALA A 117 -18.53 -2.61 0.72
CA ALA A 117 -19.38 -3.23 1.73
C ALA A 117 -20.87 -2.88 1.58
N ARG A 118 -21.18 -1.70 1.03
CA ARG A 118 -22.56 -1.28 0.72
C ARG A 118 -23.05 -1.70 -0.66
N ASN A 119 -22.12 -1.98 -1.58
CA ASN A 119 -22.39 -2.30 -2.98
C ASN A 119 -21.88 -3.72 -3.32
N ILE A 120 -22.22 -4.72 -2.49
CA ILE A 120 -21.79 -6.11 -2.67
C ILE A 120 -22.13 -6.69 -4.06
N PRO A 121 -23.32 -6.43 -4.67
CA PRO A 121 -23.60 -6.90 -6.01
C PRO A 121 -22.58 -6.38 -7.05
N ASP A 122 -22.18 -5.12 -6.97
CA ASP A 122 -21.20 -4.53 -7.88
C ASP A 122 -19.82 -5.15 -7.67
N TYR A 123 -19.47 -5.43 -6.41
CA TYR A 123 -18.24 -6.15 -6.07
C TYR A 123 -18.21 -7.56 -6.66
N LEU A 124 -19.31 -8.32 -6.55
CA LEU A 124 -19.40 -9.69 -7.03
C LEU A 124 -19.49 -9.79 -8.57
N ASN A 125 -19.97 -8.75 -9.24
CA ASN A 125 -20.14 -8.70 -10.71
C ASN A 125 -19.02 -7.95 -11.41
N GLN A 126 -17.84 -7.88 -10.81
CA GLN A 126 -16.72 -7.16 -11.40
C GLN A 126 -16.26 -7.78 -12.73
N ASN A 127 -16.19 -6.94 -13.76
CA ASN A 127 -15.46 -7.26 -14.99
C ASN A 127 -14.01 -6.78 -14.83
N HIS A 128 -13.06 -7.69 -15.02
CA HIS A 128 -11.64 -7.33 -14.92
C HIS A 128 -11.17 -6.71 -16.22
N HIS A 129 -10.73 -5.47 -16.14
CA HIS A 129 -9.90 -4.85 -17.18
C HIS A 129 -8.45 -4.91 -16.73
N VAL A 130 -7.66 -5.69 -17.45
CA VAL A 130 -6.19 -5.66 -17.27
C VAL A 130 -5.64 -4.67 -18.29
N GLU A 131 -5.12 -3.56 -17.80
CA GLU A 131 -4.45 -2.58 -18.67
C GLU A 131 -3.01 -3.01 -18.93
N ILE A 132 -2.66 -3.22 -20.18
CA ILE A 132 -1.31 -3.58 -20.60
C ILE A 132 -0.71 -2.39 -21.35
N ASN A 133 0.24 -1.71 -20.71
CA ASN A 133 1.05 -0.70 -21.40
C ASN A 133 2.22 -1.35 -22.13
N LYS A 134 2.08 -1.55 -23.43
CA LYS A 134 3.14 -2.11 -24.28
C LYS A 134 4.35 -1.19 -24.42
N GLU A 135 4.17 0.10 -24.15
CA GLU A 135 5.20 1.14 -24.29
C GLU A 135 5.86 1.48 -22.93
N ASN A 136 5.65 0.65 -21.91
CA ASN A 136 6.28 0.83 -20.61
C ASN A 136 7.81 0.71 -20.74
N SER A 137 8.50 1.85 -20.66
CA SER A 137 9.97 1.92 -20.83
C SER A 137 10.71 1.11 -19.77
N ILE A 138 10.21 1.05 -18.54
CA ILE A 138 10.83 0.30 -17.43
C ILE A 138 10.81 -1.21 -17.71
N ILE A 139 9.64 -1.73 -18.13
CA ILE A 139 9.49 -3.15 -18.45
C ILE A 139 10.20 -3.49 -19.77
N SER A 140 10.11 -2.62 -20.79
CA SER A 140 10.78 -2.82 -22.06
C SER A 140 12.29 -2.89 -21.95
N GLU A 141 12.89 -2.08 -21.05
CA GLU A 141 14.32 -2.17 -20.75
C GLU A 141 14.70 -3.52 -20.14
N LYS A 142 13.93 -3.99 -19.15
CA LYS A 142 14.11 -5.32 -18.55
C LYS A 142 13.98 -6.45 -19.58
N HIS A 143 12.96 -6.38 -20.46
CA HIS A 143 12.77 -7.36 -21.52
C HIS A 143 13.92 -7.35 -22.52
N THR A 144 14.42 -6.17 -22.89
CA THR A 144 15.56 -6.06 -23.83
C THR A 144 16.81 -6.73 -23.27
N VAL A 145 17.10 -6.52 -22.00
CA VAL A 145 18.22 -7.17 -21.29
C VAL A 145 18.01 -8.68 -21.26
N SER A 146 16.81 -9.15 -20.90
CA SER A 146 16.46 -10.58 -20.81
C SER A 146 16.61 -11.27 -22.16
N ILE A 147 16.08 -10.68 -23.25
CA ILE A 147 16.20 -11.22 -24.61
C ILE A 147 17.65 -11.27 -25.06
N GLY A 148 18.44 -10.24 -24.72
CA GLY A 148 19.89 -10.23 -25.04
C GLY A 148 20.62 -11.40 -24.39
N MET A 149 20.33 -11.68 -23.14
CA MET A 149 20.95 -12.77 -22.40
C MET A 149 20.45 -14.16 -22.83
N GLU A 150 19.17 -14.32 -23.15
CA GLU A 150 18.65 -15.56 -23.75
C GLU A 150 19.37 -15.89 -25.05
N LYS A 151 19.58 -14.90 -25.93
CA LYS A 151 20.34 -15.10 -27.18
C LYS A 151 21.79 -15.49 -26.90
N HIS A 152 22.43 -14.87 -25.92
CA HIS A 152 23.81 -15.18 -25.55
C HIS A 152 23.93 -16.59 -24.95
N ALA A 153 23.03 -16.97 -24.04
CA ALA A 153 22.99 -18.31 -23.45
C ALA A 153 22.72 -19.41 -24.48
N ALA A 154 21.88 -19.14 -25.49
CA ALA A 154 21.61 -20.07 -26.58
C ALA A 154 22.85 -20.30 -27.49
N LEU A 155 23.71 -19.29 -27.64
CA LEU A 155 24.94 -19.38 -28.43
C LEU A 155 26.09 -20.06 -27.69
N GLU A 156 26.18 -19.94 -26.37
CA GLU A 156 27.30 -20.46 -25.57
C GLU A 156 27.08 -21.88 -25.04
N SER A 157 25.94 -22.53 -25.29
CA SER A 157 25.59 -23.88 -24.75
C SER A 157 25.78 -24.05 -23.21
N ASP A 158 26.00 -22.99 -22.48
CA ASP A 158 26.24 -22.99 -21.03
C ASP A 158 24.92 -22.77 -20.26
N LYS A 159 24.24 -23.89 -20.00
CA LYS A 159 22.97 -23.90 -19.28
C LYS A 159 23.09 -23.36 -17.85
N SER A 160 24.26 -23.41 -17.20
CA SER A 160 24.45 -22.96 -15.83
C SER A 160 24.33 -21.44 -15.74
N LYS A 161 24.94 -20.71 -16.65
CA LYS A 161 24.82 -19.24 -16.72
C LYS A 161 23.41 -18.76 -17.02
N PHE A 162 22.65 -19.52 -17.81
CA PHE A 162 21.24 -19.21 -18.07
C PHE A 162 20.38 -19.33 -16.79
N PHE A 163 20.58 -20.39 -16.00
CA PHE A 163 19.88 -20.57 -14.73
C PHE A 163 20.26 -19.51 -13.70
N ASP A 164 21.53 -19.15 -13.59
CA ASP A 164 21.97 -18.09 -12.68
C ASP A 164 21.37 -16.74 -13.06
N PHE A 165 21.29 -16.45 -14.33
CA PHE A 165 20.64 -15.25 -14.84
C PHE A 165 19.12 -15.27 -14.62
N ALA A 166 18.43 -16.36 -14.97
CA ALA A 166 17.00 -16.50 -14.73
C ALA A 166 16.63 -16.31 -13.25
N ASN A 167 17.49 -16.77 -12.34
CA ASN A 167 17.35 -16.57 -10.91
C ASN A 167 17.65 -15.12 -10.47
N SER A 168 18.38 -14.36 -11.25
CA SER A 168 18.68 -12.94 -10.96
C SER A 168 17.56 -11.99 -11.39
N ILE A 169 16.64 -12.45 -12.25
CA ILE A 169 15.51 -11.63 -12.71
C ILE A 169 14.48 -11.54 -11.60
N ASN A 170 14.28 -10.34 -11.07
CA ASN A 170 13.18 -10.07 -10.16
C ASN A 170 11.87 -9.84 -10.94
N LEU A 171 11.04 -10.86 -11.05
CA LEU A 171 9.75 -10.81 -11.74
C LEU A 171 8.73 -9.85 -11.09
N ARG A 172 8.95 -9.49 -9.82
CA ARG A 172 8.07 -8.56 -9.08
C ARG A 172 8.42 -7.09 -9.26
N GLY A 173 9.34 -6.77 -10.15
CA GLY A 173 9.71 -5.39 -10.43
C GLY A 173 10.49 -4.69 -9.32
N ALA A 174 10.82 -5.37 -8.22
CA ALA A 174 11.58 -4.76 -7.13
C ALA A 174 12.94 -4.25 -7.64
N SER A 175 13.23 -2.99 -7.36
CA SER A 175 14.48 -2.32 -7.77
C SER A 175 15.68 -2.73 -6.92
N GLY A 176 15.50 -3.65 -5.95
CA GLY A 176 16.52 -4.17 -5.06
C GLY A 176 15.95 -4.91 -3.86
N GLU A 177 16.82 -5.46 -3.04
CA GLU A 177 16.48 -6.22 -1.84
C GLU A 177 17.13 -5.60 -0.60
N ILE A 178 16.42 -5.60 0.52
CA ILE A 178 16.96 -5.29 1.84
C ILE A 178 17.25 -6.59 2.56
N ALA A 179 18.51 -6.89 2.80
CA ALA A 179 18.89 -8.01 3.64
C ALA A 179 18.75 -7.62 5.11
N ILE A 180 18.10 -8.48 5.91
CA ILE A 180 17.78 -8.22 7.32
C ILE A 180 18.70 -9.06 8.19
N PHE A 181 19.43 -8.40 9.08
CA PHE A 181 20.39 -9.04 9.98
C PHE A 181 20.00 -8.85 11.45
N HIS A 182 20.09 -9.91 12.22
CA HIS A 182 20.10 -9.88 13.68
C HIS A 182 21.43 -10.43 14.15
N ASN A 183 22.20 -9.63 14.88
CA ASN A 183 23.62 -9.86 15.12
C ASN A 183 24.38 -10.02 13.77
N THR A 184 25.06 -11.15 13.56
CA THR A 184 25.76 -11.45 12.30
C THR A 184 24.98 -12.35 11.34
N LYS A 185 23.78 -12.80 11.73
CA LYS A 185 22.97 -13.75 10.97
C LYS A 185 21.95 -13.03 10.11
N LYS A 186 21.90 -13.34 8.81
CA LYS A 186 20.79 -12.95 7.93
C LYS A 186 19.56 -13.75 8.36
N ILE A 187 18.47 -13.05 8.73
CA ILE A 187 17.22 -13.65 9.17
C ILE A 187 16.13 -13.58 8.11
N GLY A 188 16.24 -12.70 7.13
CA GLY A 188 15.24 -12.58 6.07
C GLY A 188 15.59 -11.48 5.08
N THR A 189 14.61 -11.18 4.22
CA THR A 189 14.72 -10.13 3.19
C THR A 189 13.41 -9.36 3.01
N ARG A 190 13.51 -8.16 2.44
CA ARG A 190 12.38 -7.32 2.02
C ARG A 190 12.69 -6.64 0.70
N ASP A 191 11.70 -6.60 -0.18
CA ASP A 191 11.81 -5.88 -1.45
C ASP A 191 11.83 -4.36 -1.24
N THR A 192 12.62 -3.65 -2.06
CA THR A 192 12.56 -2.19 -2.13
C THR A 192 11.46 -1.75 -3.11
N PRO A 193 10.89 -0.54 -2.98
CA PRO A 193 11.09 0.44 -1.90
C PRO A 193 10.24 0.18 -0.65
N ILE A 194 9.30 -0.78 -0.67
CA ILE A 194 8.37 -1.05 0.44
C ILE A 194 9.11 -1.33 1.75
N GLY A 195 10.21 -2.07 1.66
CA GLY A 195 11.04 -2.39 2.83
C GLY A 195 11.62 -1.16 3.53
N TYR A 196 11.85 -0.05 2.81
CA TYR A 196 12.37 1.18 3.41
C TYR A 196 11.38 1.81 4.40
N TYR A 197 10.07 1.70 4.12
CA TYR A 197 9.05 2.18 5.04
C TYR A 197 8.95 1.34 6.33
N GLN A 198 9.39 0.09 6.31
CA GLN A 198 9.30 -0.82 7.44
C GLN A 198 10.62 -0.92 8.23
N LEU A 199 11.75 -0.81 7.54
CA LEU A 199 13.09 -1.02 8.08
C LEU A 199 13.85 0.30 8.28
N HIS A 200 13.14 1.40 8.58
CA HIS A 200 13.78 2.68 8.88
C HIS A 200 14.45 2.67 10.27
N GLN A 201 15.42 3.54 10.48
CA GLN A 201 16.09 3.67 11.77
C GLN A 201 15.08 3.87 12.91
N ASN A 202 15.29 3.19 14.03
CA ASN A 202 14.40 3.09 15.19
C ASN A 202 13.02 2.48 14.91
N GLY A 203 12.76 1.98 13.70
CA GLY A 203 11.53 1.29 13.34
C GLY A 203 11.34 0.01 14.15
N ILE A 204 10.11 -0.29 14.51
CA ILE A 204 9.73 -1.57 15.11
C ILE A 204 9.37 -2.52 13.98
N TYR A 205 10.04 -3.66 13.94
CA TYR A 205 9.88 -4.68 12.92
C TYR A 205 9.53 -6.02 13.54
N HIS A 206 8.41 -6.58 13.09
CA HIS A 206 7.94 -7.89 13.54
C HIS A 206 8.43 -8.96 12.56
N PHE A 207 9.07 -10.00 13.08
CA PHE A 207 9.57 -11.10 12.28
C PHE A 207 9.50 -12.43 13.03
N ASN A 208 8.77 -13.39 12.46
CA ASN A 208 8.59 -14.73 12.99
C ASN A 208 8.16 -14.73 14.48
N LYS A 209 7.14 -13.91 14.80
CA LYS A 209 6.58 -13.66 16.14
C LYS A 209 7.52 -13.00 17.15
N GLU A 210 8.69 -12.60 16.73
CA GLU A 210 9.66 -11.85 17.52
C GLU A 210 9.61 -10.36 17.16
N ASN A 211 9.90 -9.50 18.14
CA ASN A 211 9.92 -8.05 17.95
C ASN A 211 11.35 -7.55 17.90
N TYR A 212 11.62 -6.71 16.94
CA TYR A 212 12.92 -6.11 16.72
C TYR A 212 12.82 -4.60 16.60
N GLN A 213 13.91 -3.91 16.95
CA GLN A 213 14.12 -2.51 16.62
C GLN A 213 15.25 -2.42 15.59
N VAL A 214 15.02 -1.64 14.54
CA VAL A 214 16.02 -1.35 13.51
C VAL A 214 17.03 -0.36 14.07
N LYS A 215 18.28 -0.77 14.22
CA LYS A 215 19.38 0.10 14.70
C LYS A 215 19.96 0.95 13.59
N SER A 216 20.14 0.34 12.43
CA SER A 216 20.66 1.04 11.27
C SER A 216 20.22 0.39 9.96
N ILE A 217 20.17 1.20 8.91
CA ILE A 217 20.00 0.76 7.53
C ILE A 217 21.11 1.37 6.70
N VAL A 218 21.80 0.55 5.91
CA VAL A 218 22.97 0.94 5.12
C VAL A 218 22.72 0.57 3.66
N LYS A 219 22.85 1.53 2.76
CA LYS A 219 22.71 1.29 1.31
C LYS A 219 23.79 0.37 0.79
N THR A 220 23.41 -0.47 -0.16
CA THR A 220 24.30 -1.30 -0.98
C THR A 220 24.05 -0.98 -2.46
N GLU A 221 24.82 -1.54 -3.37
CA GLU A 221 24.63 -1.35 -4.82
C GLU A 221 23.24 -1.78 -5.29
N ASN A 222 22.70 -2.88 -4.73
CA ASN A 222 21.42 -3.49 -5.15
C ASN A 222 20.34 -3.44 -4.06
N GLY A 223 20.35 -2.44 -3.18
CA GLY A 223 19.35 -2.31 -2.12
C GLY A 223 19.91 -1.77 -0.82
N ALA A 224 19.75 -2.52 0.27
CA ALA A 224 20.28 -2.12 1.58
C ALA A 224 20.48 -3.33 2.52
N ASN A 225 21.23 -3.11 3.60
CA ASN A 225 21.31 -3.99 4.76
C ASN A 225 20.67 -3.31 5.97
N ALA A 226 19.72 -3.97 6.62
CA ALA A 226 19.11 -3.52 7.85
C ALA A 226 19.61 -4.37 9.04
N PHE A 227 20.06 -3.70 10.08
CA PHE A 227 20.61 -4.35 11.29
C PHE A 227 19.65 -4.14 12.45
N LEU A 228 19.22 -5.25 13.04
CA LEU A 228 18.16 -5.32 14.04
C LEU A 228 18.67 -5.83 15.37
N GLU A 229 18.07 -5.31 16.46
CA GLU A 229 18.21 -5.88 17.82
C GLU A 229 16.84 -6.29 18.35
N LYS A 230 16.79 -7.31 19.21
CA LYS A 230 15.53 -7.72 19.87
C LYS A 230 14.96 -6.56 20.68
N SER A 231 13.64 -6.44 20.66
CA SER A 231 12.89 -5.41 21.35
C SER A 231 11.79 -6.04 22.20
N ASN A 232 11.56 -5.46 23.37
CA ASN A 232 10.45 -5.85 24.26
C ASN A 232 9.14 -5.12 23.95
N GLU A 233 9.10 -4.32 22.87
CA GLU A 233 7.95 -3.52 22.52
C GLU A 233 6.92 -4.31 21.69
N ILE A 234 6.17 -5.18 22.39
CA ILE A 234 5.32 -6.21 21.79
C ILE A 234 4.12 -5.63 21.00
N HIS A 235 3.54 -4.52 21.48
CA HIS A 235 2.30 -3.95 20.91
C HIS A 235 2.51 -2.61 20.21
N LYS A 236 3.75 -2.23 19.95
CA LYS A 236 4.09 -0.98 19.30
C LYS A 236 4.29 -1.15 17.80
N ARG A 237 3.95 -0.10 17.06
CA ARG A 237 4.32 0.04 15.64
C ARG A 237 4.90 1.42 15.38
N THR A 238 5.67 1.52 14.33
CA THR A 238 6.24 2.78 13.85
C THR A 238 5.85 3.03 12.41
N ILE A 239 5.72 4.32 12.06
CA ILE A 239 5.40 4.78 10.71
C ILE A 239 6.43 5.85 10.38
N PRO A 240 7.23 5.71 9.29
CA PRO A 240 8.22 6.72 8.95
C PRO A 240 7.57 8.02 8.50
N ILE A 241 8.18 9.14 8.83
CA ILE A 241 7.86 10.45 8.27
C ILE A 241 8.72 10.62 7.03
N VAL A 242 8.08 10.70 5.85
CA VAL A 242 8.77 10.76 4.57
C VAL A 242 8.56 12.12 3.92
N LYS A 243 9.66 12.82 3.66
CA LYS A 243 9.65 13.99 2.79
C LYS A 243 9.79 13.54 1.35
N THR A 244 8.86 13.94 0.50
CA THR A 244 8.86 13.65 -0.94
C THR A 244 9.13 14.94 -1.72
N SER A 245 9.88 14.83 -2.80
CA SER A 245 10.01 15.86 -3.83
C SER A 245 9.82 15.25 -5.21
N LEU A 246 9.14 15.97 -6.08
CA LEU A 246 8.83 15.53 -7.43
C LEU A 246 9.77 16.18 -8.44
N MET A 247 10.25 15.39 -9.39
CA MET A 247 10.89 15.87 -10.62
C MET A 247 10.09 15.33 -11.81
N GLN A 248 9.63 16.20 -12.69
CA GLN A 248 9.02 15.76 -13.95
C GLN A 248 10.09 15.13 -14.84
N VAL A 249 9.86 13.88 -15.23
CA VAL A 249 10.70 13.21 -16.22
C VAL A 249 10.13 13.50 -17.61
N THR A 250 10.92 14.19 -18.41
CA THR A 250 10.82 14.44 -19.86
C THR A 250 9.45 14.57 -20.52
N GLU A 251 9.25 15.70 -21.21
CA GLU A 251 8.07 16.00 -22.04
C GLU A 251 7.78 15.00 -23.17
N LYS A 252 8.78 14.22 -23.58
CA LYS A 252 8.68 13.30 -24.72
C LYS A 252 7.72 12.13 -24.53
N GLU A 253 7.41 11.75 -23.28
CA GLU A 253 6.56 10.60 -22.97
C GLU A 253 5.21 11.00 -22.38
N SER A 254 4.80 12.27 -22.47
CA SER A 254 3.56 12.72 -21.83
C SER A 254 2.45 13.00 -22.84
N ILE A 255 1.26 12.45 -22.53
CA ILE A 255 0.02 12.72 -23.25
C ILE A 255 -0.77 13.76 -22.46
N LYS A 256 -1.31 14.78 -23.14
CA LYS A 256 -2.11 15.84 -22.53
C LYS A 256 -3.53 15.83 -23.11
N LYS A 257 -4.53 16.04 -22.27
CA LYS A 257 -5.90 16.32 -22.70
C LYS A 257 -6.52 17.44 -21.87
N GLU A 258 -7.48 18.15 -22.43
CA GLU A 258 -8.30 19.12 -21.72
C GLU A 258 -9.71 18.57 -21.59
N ILE A 259 -10.27 18.68 -20.40
CA ILE A 259 -11.65 18.31 -20.12
C ILE A 259 -12.43 19.59 -19.84
N ASN A 260 -13.55 19.76 -20.53
CA ASN A 260 -14.45 20.86 -20.30
C ASN A 260 -15.54 20.43 -19.31
N SER A 261 -15.49 20.97 -18.09
CA SER A 261 -16.55 20.77 -17.10
C SER A 261 -17.11 22.11 -16.67
N HIS A 262 -18.43 22.29 -16.78
CA HIS A 262 -19.14 23.50 -16.32
C HIS A 262 -18.52 24.83 -16.80
N LYS A 263 -18.17 24.92 -18.06
CA LYS A 263 -17.50 26.10 -18.73
C LYS A 263 -16.05 26.31 -18.26
N LYS A 264 -15.43 25.36 -17.59
CA LYS A 264 -14.04 25.44 -17.14
C LYS A 264 -13.21 24.34 -17.77
N LYS A 265 -11.94 24.67 -18.04
CA LYS A 265 -10.98 23.73 -18.61
C LYS A 265 -10.11 23.16 -17.51
N LEU A 266 -10.09 21.84 -17.40
CA LEU A 266 -9.18 21.09 -16.55
C LEU A 266 -8.11 20.47 -17.44
N SER A 267 -6.84 20.69 -17.11
CA SER A 267 -5.72 20.10 -17.84
C SER A 267 -5.26 18.83 -17.16
N LEU A 268 -5.24 17.74 -17.92
CA LEU A 268 -4.74 16.44 -17.50
C LEU A 268 -3.47 16.09 -18.27
N ARG A 269 -2.51 15.49 -17.60
CA ARG A 269 -1.29 14.97 -18.20
C ARG A 269 -1.03 13.56 -17.67
N TYR A 270 -0.82 12.61 -18.56
CA TYR A 270 -0.34 11.28 -18.24
C TYR A 270 1.14 11.16 -18.62
N GLY A 271 1.97 10.58 -17.77
CA GLY A 271 3.38 10.40 -18.06
C GLY A 271 4.18 9.90 -16.87
N LEU A 272 5.49 9.80 -17.05
CA LEU A 272 6.43 9.34 -16.05
C LEU A 272 6.88 10.49 -15.14
N ILE A 273 6.91 10.26 -13.83
CA ILE A 273 7.48 11.15 -12.83
C ILE A 273 8.61 10.47 -12.08
N LYS A 274 9.57 11.24 -11.61
CA LYS A 274 10.59 10.80 -10.65
C LYS A 274 10.27 11.40 -9.30
N MET A 275 10.30 10.57 -8.28
CA MET A 275 10.11 10.94 -6.89
C MET A 275 11.38 10.64 -6.10
N ASP A 276 11.87 11.65 -5.39
CA ASP A 276 12.93 11.50 -4.39
C ASP A 276 12.29 11.54 -3.00
N ARG A 277 12.53 10.51 -2.19
CA ARG A 277 11.96 10.34 -0.86
C ARG A 277 13.05 10.26 0.18
N THR A 278 12.83 10.92 1.33
CA THR A 278 13.76 10.93 2.45
C THR A 278 13.00 10.70 3.75
N ILE A 279 13.41 9.73 4.53
CA ILE A 279 12.86 9.51 5.87
C ILE A 279 13.51 10.51 6.82
N THR A 280 12.68 11.39 7.41
CA THR A 280 13.13 12.50 8.27
C THR A 280 12.77 12.32 9.74
N GLY A 281 12.03 11.23 10.07
CA GLY A 281 11.59 10.92 11.41
C GLY A 281 10.63 9.75 11.39
N TYR A 282 9.90 9.54 12.48
CA TYR A 282 8.86 8.50 12.56
C TYR A 282 7.79 8.83 13.60
N LEU A 283 6.64 8.23 13.43
CA LEU A 283 5.55 8.18 14.42
C LEU A 283 5.62 6.84 15.15
N LYS A 284 5.33 6.81 16.46
CA LYS A 284 5.32 5.60 17.27
C LYS A 284 4.05 5.54 18.12
N GLY A 285 3.35 4.43 18.09
CA GLY A 285 2.13 4.23 18.87
C GLY A 285 1.84 2.74 19.09
N ASN A 286 0.73 2.44 19.76
CA ASN A 286 0.28 1.06 19.87
C ASN A 286 -0.33 0.59 18.55
N TYR A 287 -0.26 -0.70 18.29
CA TYR A 287 -0.73 -1.26 17.03
C TYR A 287 -2.23 -1.01 16.80
N ASN A 288 -3.03 -1.10 17.86
CA ASN A 288 -4.49 -0.90 17.83
C ASN A 288 -4.92 0.56 17.98
N ASP A 289 -3.99 1.49 18.20
CA ASP A 289 -4.32 2.89 18.32
C ASP A 289 -4.53 3.52 16.94
N THR A 290 -5.45 4.46 16.87
CA THR A 290 -5.57 5.38 15.74
C THR A 290 -4.32 6.28 15.69
N SER A 291 -3.97 6.74 14.51
CA SER A 291 -2.69 7.44 14.28
C SER A 291 -2.54 8.78 14.99
N ASP A 292 -3.65 9.39 15.41
CA ASP A 292 -3.67 10.61 16.21
C ASP A 292 -3.03 10.45 17.60
N LYS A 293 -3.07 9.23 18.14
CA LYS A 293 -2.45 8.87 19.42
C LYS A 293 -0.96 8.57 19.31
N PHE A 294 -0.40 8.65 18.11
CA PHE A 294 1.01 8.35 17.90
C PHE A 294 1.89 9.53 18.28
N GLU A 295 2.93 9.23 19.04
CA GLU A 295 3.99 10.17 19.38
C GLU A 295 4.91 10.40 18.18
N THR A 296 5.27 11.67 17.92
CA THR A 296 6.11 12.08 16.80
C THR A 296 7.56 12.19 17.22
N PHE A 297 8.45 11.56 16.47
CA PHE A 297 9.90 11.61 16.63
C PHE A 297 10.53 12.27 15.39
N ASP A 298 10.88 13.54 15.48
CA ASP A 298 11.59 14.26 14.42
C ASP A 298 13.07 13.86 14.42
N GLY A 299 13.60 13.45 13.28
CA GLY A 299 14.98 13.06 13.10
C GLY A 299 15.99 14.16 13.48
N LYS A 300 15.60 15.45 13.44
CA LYS A 300 16.45 16.55 13.89
C LYS A 300 16.71 16.54 15.41
N THR A 301 15.80 15.99 16.17
CA THR A 301 15.89 15.91 17.64
C THR A 301 16.46 14.57 18.14
N ILE A 302 16.59 13.59 17.25
CA ILE A 302 17.10 12.27 17.58
C ILE A 302 18.62 12.26 17.45
N SER A 303 19.30 11.89 18.54
CA SER A 303 20.78 11.69 18.51
C SER A 303 21.16 10.61 17.48
N ASN A 304 22.14 10.91 16.63
CA ASN A 304 22.66 10.01 15.60
C ASN A 304 21.62 9.58 14.53
N TRP A 305 20.59 10.41 14.27
CA TRP A 305 19.67 10.17 13.18
C TRP A 305 20.39 10.29 11.82
N ASN A 306 20.19 9.28 10.97
CA ASN A 306 20.72 9.29 9.61
C ASN A 306 19.55 9.30 8.62
N ASN A 307 19.44 10.39 7.86
CA ASN A 307 18.43 10.49 6.81
C ASN A 307 18.67 9.42 5.74
N PHE A 308 17.69 8.57 5.52
CA PHE A 308 17.73 7.56 4.48
C PHE A 308 16.89 8.01 3.28
N SER A 309 17.50 8.10 2.11
CA SER A 309 16.83 8.60 0.90
C SER A 309 16.91 7.60 -0.24
N TRP A 310 15.87 7.57 -1.08
CA TRP A 310 15.85 6.80 -2.32
C TRP A 310 15.07 7.53 -3.40
N SER A 311 15.27 7.12 -4.67
CA SER A 311 14.53 7.62 -5.83
C SER A 311 13.74 6.49 -6.44
N SER A 312 12.57 6.83 -7.00
CA SER A 312 11.73 5.91 -7.76
C SER A 312 11.07 6.63 -8.94
N LYS A 313 10.73 5.88 -9.98
CA LYS A 313 9.98 6.40 -11.14
C LYS A 313 8.57 5.80 -11.10
N HIS A 314 7.57 6.60 -11.41
CA HIS A 314 6.17 6.17 -11.41
C HIS A 314 5.43 6.77 -12.60
N TYR A 315 4.58 5.99 -13.24
CA TYR A 315 3.57 6.55 -14.15
C TYR A 315 2.48 7.24 -13.33
N CYS A 316 2.01 8.37 -13.82
CA CYS A 316 0.99 9.15 -13.12
C CYS A 316 0.06 9.89 -14.05
N THR A 317 -1.13 10.17 -13.53
CA THR A 317 -2.06 11.18 -14.05
C THR A 317 -1.94 12.43 -13.19
N SER A 318 -1.50 13.52 -13.81
CA SER A 318 -1.35 14.82 -13.16
C SER A 318 -2.52 15.72 -13.55
N ILE A 319 -3.18 16.30 -12.54
CA ILE A 319 -4.36 17.15 -12.66
C ILE A 319 -3.94 18.55 -12.27
N THR A 320 -3.93 19.47 -13.25
CA THR A 320 -3.63 20.88 -12.96
C THR A 320 -4.88 21.58 -12.47
N ILE A 321 -4.83 22.09 -11.25
CA ILE A 321 -5.92 22.88 -10.65
C ILE A 321 -5.86 24.29 -11.24
N PRO A 322 -6.97 24.81 -11.85
CA PRO A 322 -6.98 26.18 -12.37
C PRO A 322 -6.67 27.21 -11.29
N ASN A 323 -5.87 28.23 -11.63
CA ASN A 323 -5.43 29.27 -10.69
C ASN A 323 -6.58 30.00 -9.98
N GLU A 324 -7.74 30.12 -10.62
CA GLU A 324 -8.93 30.72 -10.01
C GLU A 324 -9.47 29.95 -8.79
N PHE A 325 -9.24 28.61 -8.75
CA PHE A 325 -9.55 27.80 -7.58
C PHE A 325 -8.48 27.94 -6.51
N ILE A 326 -7.21 28.01 -6.93
CA ILE A 326 -6.09 28.24 -5.99
C ILE A 326 -6.20 29.64 -5.38
N SER A 327 -6.56 30.66 -6.16
CA SER A 327 -6.74 32.03 -5.65
C SER A 327 -7.95 32.15 -4.73
N LYS A 328 -9.04 31.46 -4.98
CA LYS A 328 -10.18 31.34 -4.07
C LYS A 328 -9.81 30.60 -2.78
N ILE A 329 -9.00 29.55 -2.89
CA ILE A 329 -8.43 28.85 -1.76
C ILE A 329 -7.50 29.78 -0.98
N ASN A 330 -6.70 30.59 -1.67
CA ASN A 330 -5.75 31.55 -1.05
C ASN A 330 -6.42 32.85 -0.54
N GLY A 331 -7.58 33.24 -1.07
CA GLY A 331 -8.30 34.46 -0.68
C GLY A 331 -8.87 34.41 0.75
N ASP A 332 -9.08 33.25 1.31
CA ASP A 332 -9.54 33.03 2.69
C ASP A 332 -8.39 32.85 3.69
N ILE A 333 -7.15 33.17 3.31
CA ILE A 333 -5.92 33.00 4.12
C ILE A 333 -5.81 34.06 5.25
N LYS A 334 -6.83 34.24 6.03
CA LYS A 334 -6.60 34.63 7.43
C LYS A 334 -6.37 33.41 8.34
N ASN A 335 -6.64 32.21 7.85
CA ASN A 335 -6.34 30.95 8.52
C ASN A 335 -5.60 30.04 7.54
N SER A 336 -4.29 29.89 7.67
CA SER A 336 -3.42 29.00 6.87
C SER A 336 -3.84 27.52 6.89
N PHE A 337 -4.79 27.17 7.71
CA PHE A 337 -5.32 25.83 7.96
C PHE A 337 -6.36 25.39 6.93
N THR A 338 -7.15 26.31 6.36
CA THR A 338 -8.33 25.95 5.54
C THR A 338 -8.00 25.63 4.08
N SER A 339 -6.94 26.22 3.52
CA SER A 339 -6.57 25.96 2.11
C SER A 339 -5.95 24.56 1.92
N ASP A 340 -5.12 24.12 2.85
CA ASP A 340 -4.49 22.80 2.81
C ASP A 340 -5.53 21.69 3.02
N SER A 341 -6.55 21.93 3.87
CA SER A 341 -7.57 20.93 4.16
C SER A 341 -8.48 20.62 2.96
N LYS A 342 -8.82 21.63 2.11
CA LYS A 342 -9.63 21.43 0.91
C LYS A 342 -8.92 20.51 -0.10
N ILE A 343 -7.70 20.88 -0.47
CA ILE A 343 -6.92 20.11 -1.44
C ILE A 343 -6.58 18.73 -0.89
N HIS A 344 -6.26 18.65 0.39
CA HIS A 344 -5.99 17.40 1.06
C HIS A 344 -7.22 16.47 0.99
N THR A 345 -8.42 16.98 1.30
CA THR A 345 -9.66 16.20 1.20
C THR A 345 -9.95 15.76 -0.23
N ILE A 346 -9.84 16.68 -1.20
CA ILE A 346 -10.03 16.36 -2.63
C ILE A 346 -9.05 15.27 -3.07
N THR A 347 -7.80 15.35 -2.64
CA THR A 347 -6.79 14.35 -2.96
C THR A 347 -7.15 12.96 -2.41
N HIS A 348 -7.62 12.88 -1.16
CA HIS A 348 -8.10 11.63 -0.57
C HIS A 348 -9.30 11.05 -1.32
N VAL A 349 -10.27 11.89 -1.66
CA VAL A 349 -11.47 11.47 -2.40
C VAL A 349 -11.11 10.98 -3.80
N LEU A 350 -10.19 11.67 -4.49
CA LEU A 350 -9.66 11.23 -5.78
C LEU A 350 -8.97 9.87 -5.70
N VAL A 351 -8.16 9.62 -4.67
CA VAL A 351 -7.54 8.31 -4.44
C VAL A 351 -8.61 7.23 -4.23
N ASN A 352 -9.60 7.48 -3.38
CA ASN A 352 -10.67 6.51 -3.11
C ASN A 352 -11.53 6.23 -4.36
N ALA A 353 -11.93 7.25 -5.09
CA ALA A 353 -12.68 7.10 -6.35
C ALA A 353 -11.84 6.34 -7.41
N SER A 354 -10.55 6.63 -7.46
CA SER A 354 -9.63 5.91 -8.35
C SER A 354 -9.53 4.43 -7.99
N LYS A 355 -9.42 4.08 -6.71
CA LYS A 355 -9.42 2.68 -6.25
C LYS A 355 -10.73 1.97 -6.60
N ILE A 356 -11.87 2.63 -6.44
CA ILE A 356 -13.18 2.08 -6.76
C ILE A 356 -13.30 1.82 -8.26
N LEU A 357 -12.89 2.77 -9.09
CA LEU A 357 -12.95 2.64 -10.54
C LEU A 357 -12.01 1.56 -11.07
N THR A 358 -10.75 1.60 -10.63
CA THR A 358 -9.71 0.67 -11.10
C THR A 358 -9.76 -0.68 -10.39
N LYS A 359 -10.54 -0.79 -9.30
CA LYS A 359 -10.62 -1.96 -8.42
C LYS A 359 -9.25 -2.38 -7.87
N SER A 360 -8.37 -1.40 -7.74
CA SER A 360 -7.01 -1.57 -7.26
C SER A 360 -6.93 -1.66 -5.75
N GLU A 361 -5.86 -2.25 -5.25
CA GLU A 361 -5.59 -2.36 -3.83
C GLU A 361 -5.21 -1.01 -3.21
N SER A 362 -5.33 -0.94 -1.88
CA SER A 362 -5.10 0.29 -1.13
C SER A 362 -3.74 0.93 -1.35
N ASN A 363 -2.73 0.14 -1.70
CA ASN A 363 -1.37 0.62 -1.93
C ASN A 363 -0.97 0.73 -3.40
N ASP A 364 -1.87 0.44 -4.34
CA ASP A 364 -1.55 0.43 -5.77
C ASP A 364 -1.56 1.83 -6.39
N ILE A 365 -2.41 2.71 -5.84
CA ILE A 365 -2.52 4.10 -6.24
C ILE A 365 -2.26 4.98 -5.02
N ASP A 366 -1.49 6.02 -5.22
CA ASP A 366 -1.30 7.06 -4.21
C ASP A 366 -1.30 8.44 -4.88
N ALA A 367 -1.34 9.48 -4.09
CA ALA A 367 -1.39 10.84 -4.58
C ALA A 367 -0.40 11.76 -3.89
N TYR A 368 0.05 12.75 -4.63
CA TYR A 368 0.90 13.83 -4.13
C TYR A 368 0.47 15.15 -4.72
N TYR A 369 0.35 16.18 -3.86
CA TYR A 369 0.01 17.54 -4.28
C TYR A 369 1.23 18.45 -4.17
N GLU A 370 1.53 19.16 -5.24
CA GLU A 370 2.58 20.17 -5.26
C GLU A 370 2.27 21.25 -6.31
N ASN A 371 2.45 22.51 -5.93
CA ASN A 371 2.39 23.67 -6.85
C ASN A 371 1.11 23.74 -7.72
N GLY A 372 -0.06 23.47 -7.16
CA GLY A 372 -1.32 23.51 -7.89
C GLY A 372 -1.61 22.29 -8.76
N ILE A 373 -0.84 21.22 -8.62
CA ILE A 373 -1.00 19.97 -9.38
C ILE A 373 -1.20 18.81 -8.42
N ILE A 374 -2.24 18.02 -8.63
CA ILE A 374 -2.43 16.72 -7.97
C ILE A 374 -1.90 15.64 -8.91
N HIS A 375 -1.00 14.83 -8.41
CA HIS A 375 -0.42 13.69 -9.11
C HIS A 375 -0.99 12.39 -8.52
N LEU A 376 -1.81 11.66 -9.30
CA LEU A 376 -2.27 10.30 -8.99
C LEU A 376 -1.32 9.32 -9.68
N PHE A 377 -0.57 8.54 -8.92
CA PHE A 377 0.51 7.72 -9.46
C PHE A 377 0.40 6.24 -9.08
N ASP A 378 0.93 5.41 -9.96
CA ASP A 378 1.06 3.97 -9.73
C ASP A 378 2.10 3.73 -8.63
N ASN A 379 1.65 3.28 -7.44
CA ASN A 379 2.50 3.15 -6.25
C ASN A 379 3.06 1.73 -6.08
N THR A 380 3.47 1.12 -7.18
CA THR A 380 4.13 -0.19 -7.20
C THR A 380 5.65 -0.06 -7.24
N SER A 381 6.36 -1.14 -6.95
CA SER A 381 7.83 -1.15 -6.87
C SER A 381 8.52 -0.82 -8.19
N ASP A 382 7.88 -1.13 -9.33
CA ASP A 382 8.34 -0.81 -10.68
C ASP A 382 7.68 0.47 -11.24
N GLY A 383 6.84 1.13 -10.43
CA GLY A 383 6.20 2.38 -10.78
C GLY A 383 5.13 2.28 -11.87
N TYR A 384 4.64 1.06 -12.17
CA TYR A 384 3.59 0.86 -13.15
C TYR A 384 2.71 -0.37 -12.81
N ASN A 385 1.40 -0.12 -12.65
CA ASN A 385 0.36 -1.15 -12.61
C ASN A 385 -0.81 -0.86 -13.57
N GLY A 386 -0.76 0.26 -14.30
CA GLY A 386 -1.75 0.68 -15.26
C GLY A 386 -2.91 1.49 -14.70
N CYS A 387 -3.03 1.59 -13.39
CA CYS A 387 -4.15 2.31 -12.75
C CYS A 387 -4.16 3.80 -13.12
N SER A 388 -3.01 4.45 -13.11
CA SER A 388 -2.89 5.87 -13.48
C SER A 388 -3.29 6.12 -14.92
N LYS A 389 -3.10 5.17 -15.83
CA LYS A 389 -3.57 5.26 -17.22
C LYS A 389 -5.08 5.12 -17.32
N ILE A 390 -5.67 4.14 -16.62
CA ILE A 390 -7.13 3.99 -16.54
C ILE A 390 -7.78 5.26 -16.01
N ILE A 391 -7.22 5.86 -14.96
CA ILE A 391 -7.68 7.14 -14.41
C ILE A 391 -7.62 8.25 -15.45
N TYR A 392 -6.52 8.35 -16.21
CA TYR A 392 -6.37 9.34 -17.27
C TYR A 392 -7.44 9.19 -18.36
N GLU A 393 -7.68 7.97 -18.80
CA GLU A 393 -8.62 7.67 -19.87
C GLU A 393 -10.07 7.89 -19.43
N ASN A 394 -10.42 7.52 -18.18
CA ASN A 394 -11.78 7.57 -17.63
C ASN A 394 -11.96 8.65 -16.56
N PHE A 395 -11.26 9.78 -16.69
CA PHE A 395 -11.23 10.80 -15.64
C PHE A 395 -12.60 11.40 -15.30
N GLU A 396 -13.51 11.51 -16.28
CA GLU A 396 -14.87 11.99 -16.04
C GLU A 396 -15.65 11.05 -15.10
N GLU A 397 -15.45 9.74 -15.23
CA GLU A 397 -16.04 8.74 -14.36
C GLU A 397 -15.43 8.78 -12.96
N VAL A 398 -14.11 9.02 -12.86
CA VAL A 398 -13.45 9.26 -11.56
C VAL A 398 -14.08 10.46 -10.87
N MET A 399 -14.28 11.58 -11.56
CA MET A 399 -14.90 12.78 -11.00
C MET A 399 -16.34 12.54 -10.57
N LYS A 400 -17.12 11.78 -11.34
CA LYS A 400 -18.48 11.37 -10.96
C LYS A 400 -18.44 10.54 -9.69
N THR A 401 -17.58 9.53 -9.62
CA THR A 401 -17.41 8.68 -8.42
C THR A 401 -16.98 9.51 -7.20
N CYS A 402 -16.12 10.50 -7.37
CA CYS A 402 -15.77 11.45 -6.30
C CYS A 402 -16.99 12.18 -5.77
N PHE A 403 -17.80 12.72 -6.67
CA PHE A 403 -19.02 13.45 -6.31
C PHE A 403 -20.02 12.54 -5.59
N ASP A 404 -20.28 11.34 -6.15
CA ASP A 404 -21.20 10.37 -5.57
C ASP A 404 -20.75 9.92 -4.18
N LEU A 405 -19.46 9.64 -3.98
CA LEU A 405 -18.90 9.28 -2.67
C LEU A 405 -19.18 10.31 -1.59
N ILE A 406 -19.04 11.59 -1.94
CA ILE A 406 -19.21 12.68 -0.97
C ILE A 406 -20.70 13.02 -0.79
N SER A 407 -21.44 13.19 -1.91
CA SER A 407 -22.83 13.67 -1.89
C SER A 407 -23.80 12.64 -1.30
N GLU A 408 -23.60 11.36 -1.59
CA GLU A 408 -24.48 10.28 -1.09
C GLU A 408 -24.15 9.84 0.34
N CYS A 409 -23.03 10.29 0.90
CA CYS A 409 -22.66 9.93 2.26
C CYS A 409 -23.52 10.69 3.29
N ASN A 410 -24.31 9.95 4.08
CA ASN A 410 -25.16 10.49 5.14
C ASN A 410 -24.40 10.93 6.41
N CYS A 411 -23.07 11.08 6.33
CA CYS A 411 -22.33 11.64 7.46
C CYS A 411 -22.71 13.12 7.67
N LYS A 412 -22.91 13.50 8.92
CA LYS A 412 -22.99 14.92 9.28
C LYS A 412 -21.56 15.48 9.13
N ASP A 413 -21.43 16.65 8.49
CA ASP A 413 -20.21 17.44 8.59
C ASP A 413 -20.15 17.91 10.05
N GLU A 414 -19.23 17.41 10.85
CA GLU A 414 -19.11 17.74 12.27
C GLU A 414 -18.77 19.23 12.51
N SER A 415 -18.52 19.98 11.43
CA SER A 415 -18.33 21.45 11.48
C SER A 415 -19.59 22.26 11.87
N ASN A 416 -20.76 21.62 12.08
CA ASN A 416 -22.02 22.29 12.43
C ASN A 416 -22.53 21.97 13.84
N THR A 417 -21.75 21.44 14.74
CA THR A 417 -22.15 21.39 16.16
C THR A 417 -21.62 22.63 16.88
N ASP A 418 -22.53 23.50 17.28
CA ASP A 418 -22.32 24.65 18.20
C ASP A 418 -21.84 24.20 19.59
N GLN A 419 -21.09 23.14 19.71
CA GLN A 419 -20.52 22.66 20.96
C GLN A 419 -18.99 22.76 20.94
N GLU A 420 -18.48 23.64 21.75
CA GLU A 420 -17.10 24.00 22.05
C GLU A 420 -16.16 22.87 22.52
N THR A 421 -16.45 21.61 22.21
CA THR A 421 -15.70 20.46 22.75
C THR A 421 -15.23 19.42 21.72
N VAL A 422 -15.38 19.66 20.41
CA VAL A 422 -14.75 18.80 19.40
C VAL A 422 -13.38 19.38 19.09
N SER A 423 -12.33 18.63 19.40
CA SER A 423 -10.96 19.00 19.07
C SER A 423 -10.89 19.36 17.59
N GLU A 424 -10.39 20.53 17.23
CA GLU A 424 -10.25 21.10 15.87
C GLU A 424 -9.46 20.21 14.88
N GLU A 425 -9.13 18.97 15.26
CA GLU A 425 -8.23 18.06 14.53
C GLU A 425 -8.92 17.07 13.58
N TRP A 426 -10.25 16.90 13.62
CA TRP A 426 -10.95 15.83 12.91
C TRP A 426 -12.16 16.35 12.12
N GLY A 427 -11.98 16.55 10.83
CA GLY A 427 -13.05 16.99 9.92
C GLY A 427 -13.42 15.99 8.83
N GLY A 428 -12.94 14.75 8.87
CA GLY A 428 -13.18 13.75 7.83
C GLY A 428 -14.19 12.67 8.21
N CYS A 429 -14.53 11.83 7.25
CA CYS A 429 -15.46 10.72 7.41
C CYS A 429 -14.86 9.41 6.91
N PRO A 430 -14.86 8.33 7.72
CA PRO A 430 -14.37 7.02 7.28
C PRO A 430 -15.09 6.47 6.05
N LYS A 431 -16.34 6.89 5.82
CA LYS A 431 -17.19 6.38 4.73
C LYS A 431 -17.01 7.10 3.41
N CYS A 432 -16.34 8.27 3.36
CA CYS A 432 -16.20 9.03 2.13
C CYS A 432 -14.86 9.73 1.94
N THR A 433 -14.16 10.13 3.01
CA THR A 433 -12.91 10.91 2.89
C THR A 433 -11.67 10.21 3.45
N PHE A 434 -11.79 9.21 4.33
CA PHE A 434 -10.62 8.52 4.86
C PHE A 434 -9.99 7.59 3.82
N THR A 435 -8.68 7.49 3.86
CA THR A 435 -7.92 6.54 3.04
C THR A 435 -6.84 5.87 3.90
N THR A 436 -6.57 4.61 3.60
CA THR A 436 -5.45 3.86 4.19
C THR A 436 -4.11 4.15 3.54
N ASN A 437 -4.09 4.94 2.47
CA ASN A 437 -2.87 5.33 1.80
C ASN A 437 -1.95 6.12 2.74
N TYR A 438 -0.65 6.03 2.50
CA TYR A 438 0.32 6.77 3.26
C TYR A 438 0.18 8.28 2.98
N CYS A 439 -0.32 9.01 3.98
CA CYS A 439 -0.35 10.46 4.00
C CYS A 439 0.29 10.94 5.30
N GLN A 440 1.16 11.96 5.26
CA GLN A 440 1.86 12.46 6.45
C GLN A 440 0.92 12.95 7.54
N THR A 441 -0.17 13.58 7.13
CA THR A 441 -1.23 14.05 8.03
C THR A 441 -2.32 13.00 8.25
N LYS A 442 -2.25 11.88 7.51
CA LYS A 442 -3.25 10.82 7.46
C LYS A 442 -4.66 11.40 7.27
N ASN A 443 -5.64 10.94 8.05
CA ASN A 443 -7.01 11.41 7.97
C ASN A 443 -7.28 12.65 8.83
N LYS A 444 -6.26 13.43 9.17
CA LYS A 444 -6.38 14.70 9.89
C LYS A 444 -6.66 15.86 8.92
N ASN A 445 -7.31 16.90 9.41
CA ASN A 445 -7.60 18.12 8.64
C ASN A 445 -8.35 17.86 7.30
N LEU A 446 -9.35 16.99 7.33
CA LEU A 446 -10.23 16.73 6.20
C LEU A 446 -11.56 17.46 6.39
N SER A 447 -12.15 18.00 5.32
CA SER A 447 -13.45 18.67 5.33
C SER A 447 -14.30 18.27 4.14
N LYS A 448 -15.36 17.51 4.39
CA LYS A 448 -16.33 17.10 3.37
C LYS A 448 -16.97 18.32 2.70
N LYS A 449 -17.44 19.29 3.49
CA LYS A 449 -18.05 20.52 3.00
C LYS A 449 -17.14 21.28 2.03
N SER A 450 -15.86 21.42 2.44
CA SER A 450 -14.88 22.10 1.61
C SER A 450 -14.56 21.38 0.31
N ALA A 451 -14.76 20.07 0.23
CA ALA A 451 -14.53 19.29 -0.99
C ALA A 451 -15.74 19.34 -1.94
N LEU A 452 -16.96 19.64 -1.45
CA LEU A 452 -18.16 19.80 -2.26
C LEU A 452 -18.26 21.20 -2.89
N ASP A 453 -17.75 22.25 -2.21
CA ASP A 453 -17.68 23.64 -2.68
C ASP A 453 -16.60 23.81 -3.79
#